data_0a3172c9500971b1df4a5f1090f7c9ae
#
_entry.id   0a3172c9500971b1df4a5f1090f7c9ae
#
_cell.length_a   1.000
_cell.length_b   1.000
_cell.length_c   1.000
_cell.angle_alpha   90.00
_cell.angle_beta   90.00
_cell.angle_gamma   90.00
#
_symmetry.space_group_name_H-M   'P 1'
#
loop_
_entity.id
_entity.type
_entity.pdbx_description
1 polymer ?
#
loop_
_entity_poly.entity_id
_entity_poly.type
_entity_poly.pdbx_seq_one_letter_code
_entity_poly.pdbx_strand_id
1 'polypeptide(L)'
;DAERADVVTTAWAGSGFATLFWWDLDMNAERIRFGDWRLPCGSNRASLSGLVHGITAYDTATINPAVDREIASFVVPVIVSFADPFRIAFDRGPGADDRIGSFVSGLHPGYVDIAYDGPVSCLQIDLTPIGARLFFRRPMTEFATRLVPLDDFHDHGLKELSAKLGDAATRSERLRIAVAFLERRLLGQAIDPKAAFVWSAIRRSRGTVRIDRLTEDLGWSRKRMAAHARDAFGMTPKRLARVARFQHAIDLAQSAQRPDWAGIAAACNYSDQAHLVRDFNAFAGETPARWSFRTQLQRAKQNDNTGQGAPG
;
A
#
# COMPACT_ATOMS: atom_id res chain seq x y z
N ASP A 1 -15.60 12.59 -21.85
CA ASP A 1 -16.21 11.46 -21.17
C ASP A 1 -15.31 11.12 -19.99
N ALA A 2 -15.79 11.51 -18.81
CA ALA A 2 -15.12 11.19 -17.55
C ALA A 2 -15.32 9.71 -17.28
N GLU A 3 -14.22 8.93 -17.20
CA GLU A 3 -14.24 7.58 -16.65
C GLU A 3 -14.84 7.67 -15.24
N ARG A 4 -16.01 7.09 -15.08
CA ARG A 4 -16.72 7.03 -13.81
C ARG A 4 -15.88 6.22 -12.83
N ALA A 5 -15.45 6.85 -11.76
CA ALA A 5 -14.97 6.16 -10.58
C ALA A 5 -16.17 5.41 -9.98
N ASP A 6 -16.15 4.07 -9.99
CA ASP A 6 -17.17 3.28 -9.34
C ASP A 6 -17.03 3.41 -7.83
N VAL A 7 -18.01 4.03 -7.21
CA VAL A 7 -18.16 4.03 -5.74
C VAL A 7 -18.69 2.65 -5.36
N VAL A 8 -17.84 1.81 -4.83
CA VAL A 8 -18.23 0.48 -4.37
C VAL A 8 -18.46 0.53 -2.86
N THR A 9 -19.73 0.53 -2.48
CA THR A 9 -20.17 0.20 -1.12
C THR A 9 -20.08 -1.31 -0.98
N THR A 10 -19.16 -1.79 -0.15
CA THR A 10 -19.03 -3.14 0.38
C THR A 10 -19.71 -4.30 -0.38
N ALA A 11 -18.96 -5.00 -1.23
CA ALA A 11 -19.04 -6.46 -1.39
C ALA A 11 -17.74 -6.92 -2.08
N TRP A 12 -16.98 -7.70 -1.40
CA TRP A 12 -15.72 -8.25 -1.87
C TRP A 12 -15.96 -9.41 -2.83
N ALA A 13 -15.61 -9.28 -4.10
CA ALA A 13 -15.47 -10.40 -5.02
C ALA A 13 -14.48 -10.05 -6.14
N GLY A 14 -13.33 -10.71 -6.14
CA GLY A 14 -12.61 -11.01 -7.38
C GLY A 14 -11.34 -10.24 -7.70
N SER A 15 -10.24 -10.99 -7.66
CA SER A 15 -9.00 -10.94 -8.45
C SER A 15 -8.06 -9.73 -8.34
N GLY A 16 -6.88 -9.98 -7.80
CA GLY A 16 -5.66 -9.22 -8.06
C GLY A 16 -5.27 -8.25 -6.95
N PHE A 17 -4.32 -8.68 -6.12
CA PHE A 17 -3.66 -7.90 -5.06
C PHE A 17 -4.55 -7.46 -3.90
N ALA A 18 -5.06 -8.43 -3.18
CA ALA A 18 -5.55 -8.19 -1.83
C ALA A 18 -4.35 -7.96 -0.91
N THR A 19 -3.83 -6.75 -0.87
CA THR A 19 -3.18 -6.30 0.35
C THR A 19 -4.30 -6.30 1.37
N LEU A 20 -4.28 -7.28 2.29
CA LEU A 20 -5.16 -7.26 3.46
C LEU A 20 -4.69 -6.08 4.29
N PHE A 21 -5.27 -4.93 4.04
CA PHE A 21 -5.17 -3.82 4.95
C PHE A 21 -5.99 -4.19 6.18
N TRP A 22 -5.45 -3.94 7.36
CA TRP A 22 -6.07 -4.16 8.67
C TRP A 22 -7.46 -3.52 8.82
N TRP A 23 -7.81 -2.58 7.94
CA TRP A 23 -9.10 -1.90 7.84
C TRP A 23 -10.27 -2.77 7.37
N ASP A 24 -10.04 -4.00 6.95
CA ASP A 24 -11.12 -4.89 6.51
C ASP A 24 -11.89 -5.53 7.69
N LEU A 25 -11.49 -5.23 8.94
CA LEU A 25 -12.14 -5.73 10.14
C LEU A 25 -13.09 -4.68 10.71
N ASP A 26 -14.40 -4.91 10.58
CA ASP A 26 -15.51 -4.19 11.26
C ASP A 26 -15.56 -2.65 11.10
N MET A 27 -14.87 -2.08 10.12
CA MET A 27 -14.83 -0.64 9.93
C MET A 27 -15.86 -0.20 8.91
N ASN A 28 -16.69 0.75 9.28
CA ASN A 28 -17.60 1.41 8.35
C ASN A 28 -16.74 2.27 7.40
N ALA A 29 -16.37 1.73 6.23
CA ALA A 29 -15.47 2.34 5.27
C ALA A 29 -16.11 2.53 3.90
N GLU A 30 -15.86 3.67 3.28
CA GLU A 30 -16.14 3.93 1.88
C GLU A 30 -14.84 4.00 1.09
N ARG A 31 -14.77 3.33 -0.06
CA ARG A 31 -13.54 3.20 -0.86
C ARG A 31 -13.76 3.49 -2.33
N ILE A 32 -12.82 4.22 -2.93
CA ILE A 32 -12.67 4.37 -4.38
C ILE A 32 -11.40 3.62 -4.79
N ARG A 33 -11.49 2.76 -5.82
CA ARG A 33 -10.33 2.08 -6.42
C ARG A 33 -10.07 2.64 -7.81
N PHE A 34 -8.81 2.87 -8.15
CA PHE A 34 -8.38 3.35 -9.46
C PHE A 34 -7.71 2.18 -10.21
N GLY A 35 -8.49 1.29 -10.81
CA GLY A 35 -8.07 0.27 -11.77
C GLY A 35 -6.77 -0.50 -11.51
N ASP A 36 -6.41 -1.41 -12.42
CA ASP A 36 -5.16 -2.17 -12.35
C ASP A 36 -3.92 -1.27 -12.61
N TRP A 37 -2.84 -1.56 -11.92
CA TRP A 37 -1.50 -0.93 -11.88
C TRP A 37 -0.78 -0.77 -13.23
N ARG A 38 -1.44 -0.83 -14.34
CA ARG A 38 -0.81 -0.72 -15.65
C ARG A 38 -0.71 0.75 -16.02
N LEU A 39 0.51 1.27 -15.98
CA LEU A 39 0.78 2.51 -16.70
C LEU A 39 0.42 2.28 -18.18
N PRO A 40 -0.39 3.14 -18.79
CA PRO A 40 -0.73 3.02 -20.21
C PRO A 40 0.56 2.99 -21.02
N CYS A 41 0.75 1.95 -21.83
CA CYS A 41 1.91 1.81 -22.70
C CYS A 41 1.88 2.97 -23.70
N GLY A 42 2.87 3.86 -23.66
CA GLY A 42 3.04 4.94 -24.63
C GLY A 42 2.43 6.30 -24.28
N SER A 43 1.77 6.48 -23.12
CA SER A 43 1.32 7.82 -22.71
C SER A 43 2.29 8.44 -21.70
N ASN A 44 2.87 9.58 -22.04
CA ASN A 44 3.64 10.43 -21.12
C ASN A 44 2.75 11.20 -20.11
N ARG A 45 1.44 10.97 -20.12
CA ARG A 45 0.50 11.64 -19.24
C ARG A 45 0.12 10.71 -18.09
N ALA A 46 0.36 11.16 -16.87
CA ALA A 46 -0.08 10.47 -15.67
C ALA A 46 -1.62 10.37 -15.62
N SER A 47 -2.14 9.17 -15.54
CA SER A 47 -3.52 8.91 -15.13
C SER A 47 -3.54 8.52 -13.65
N LEU A 48 -4.62 8.77 -12.92
CA LEU A 48 -4.73 8.37 -11.52
C LEU A 48 -4.59 6.85 -11.36
N SER A 49 -5.08 6.05 -12.30
CA SER A 49 -5.01 4.59 -12.26
C SER A 49 -3.59 3.99 -12.23
N GLY A 50 -2.58 4.75 -12.67
CA GLY A 50 -1.17 4.33 -12.57
C GLY A 50 -0.42 4.89 -11.36
N LEU A 51 -1.01 5.85 -10.67
CA LEU A 51 -0.38 6.62 -9.59
C LEU A 51 -1.02 6.39 -8.22
N VAL A 52 -2.31 6.09 -8.21
CA VAL A 52 -3.11 5.86 -7.00
C VAL A 52 -3.75 4.48 -7.07
N HIS A 53 -3.66 3.72 -5.99
CA HIS A 53 -4.38 2.44 -5.85
C HIS A 53 -5.82 2.66 -5.46
N GLY A 54 -6.01 3.53 -4.49
CA GLY A 54 -7.30 3.78 -3.92
C GLY A 54 -7.28 4.90 -2.90
N ILE A 55 -8.47 5.28 -2.51
CA ILE A 55 -8.73 6.19 -1.41
C ILE A 55 -9.77 5.54 -0.54
N THR A 56 -9.58 5.55 0.78
CA THR A 56 -10.52 4.98 1.72
C THR A 56 -10.79 5.98 2.85
N ALA A 57 -12.05 6.22 3.13
CA ALA A 57 -12.50 7.00 4.28
C ALA A 57 -13.04 6.05 5.35
N TYR A 58 -12.52 6.16 6.56
CA TYR A 58 -12.85 5.33 7.72
C TYR A 58 -13.46 6.17 8.83
N ASP A 59 -14.54 5.68 9.42
CA ASP A 59 -15.08 6.20 10.68
C ASP A 59 -15.55 5.02 11.52
N THR A 60 -15.03 4.88 12.74
CA THR A 60 -15.48 3.89 13.69
C THR A 60 -15.84 4.54 15.01
N ALA A 61 -16.98 4.16 15.57
CA ALA A 61 -17.43 4.71 16.85
C ALA A 61 -16.83 3.99 18.07
N THR A 62 -16.51 2.70 17.90
CA THR A 62 -16.03 1.87 19.01
C THR A 62 -15.01 0.87 18.48
N ILE A 63 -13.83 0.84 19.10
CA ILE A 63 -12.82 -0.20 18.82
C ILE A 63 -12.29 -0.70 20.14
N ASN A 64 -12.20 -2.01 20.27
CA ASN A 64 -11.36 -2.61 21.30
C ASN A 64 -9.89 -2.34 20.93
N PRO A 65 -9.04 -1.97 21.88
CA PRO A 65 -7.63 -1.79 21.63
C PRO A 65 -7.06 -2.98 20.86
N ALA A 66 -6.40 -2.73 19.75
CA ALA A 66 -5.86 -3.77 18.90
C ALA A 66 -4.49 -3.37 18.33
N VAL A 67 -3.74 -4.39 17.95
CA VAL A 67 -2.50 -4.22 17.19
C VAL A 67 -2.65 -5.01 15.90
N ASP A 68 -2.60 -4.30 14.79
CA ASP A 68 -2.64 -4.90 13.46
C ASP A 68 -1.27 -4.87 12.81
N ARG A 69 -0.99 -5.89 12.01
CA ARG A 69 0.27 -6.03 11.31
C ARG A 69 0.08 -5.92 9.82
N GLU A 70 0.71 -4.90 9.24
CA GLU A 70 0.88 -4.79 7.80
C GLU A 70 2.19 -5.41 7.33
N ILE A 71 2.12 -6.13 6.22
CA ILE A 71 3.27 -6.79 5.60
C ILE A 71 3.86 -5.92 4.49
N ALA A 72 5.12 -6.15 4.14
CA ALA A 72 5.79 -5.40 3.07
C ALA A 72 4.95 -5.36 1.78
N SER A 73 4.72 -4.15 1.27
CA SER A 73 3.91 -3.90 0.08
C SER A 73 4.53 -2.80 -0.79
N PHE A 74 3.86 -2.50 -1.92
CA PHE A 74 4.22 -1.40 -2.80
C PHE A 74 3.31 -0.18 -2.65
N VAL A 75 2.67 -0.07 -1.52
CA VAL A 75 1.82 1.07 -1.21
C VAL A 75 2.59 2.08 -0.38
N VAL A 76 2.45 3.34 -0.75
CA VAL A 76 2.88 4.50 0.03
C VAL A 76 1.61 5.16 0.56
N PRO A 77 1.16 4.80 1.78
CA PRO A 77 -0.04 5.38 2.36
C PRO A 77 0.20 6.81 2.81
N VAL A 78 -0.75 7.68 2.52
CA VAL A 78 -0.89 9.02 3.09
C VAL A 78 -2.13 8.99 3.96
N ILE A 79 -1.97 9.18 5.25
CA ILE A 79 -3.05 9.16 6.23
C ILE A 79 -3.33 10.58 6.71
N VAL A 80 -4.59 11.01 6.60
CA VAL A 80 -5.11 12.22 7.25
C VAL A 80 -6.04 11.78 8.37
N SER A 81 -5.59 11.92 9.61
CA SER A 81 -6.34 11.50 10.80
C SER A 81 -7.18 12.65 11.35
N PHE A 82 -8.40 12.32 11.78
CA PHE A 82 -9.37 13.24 12.43
C PHE A 82 -9.68 12.80 13.87
N ALA A 83 -9.00 11.77 14.36
CA ALA A 83 -9.17 11.21 15.70
C ALA A 83 -7.81 11.11 16.42
N ASP A 84 -7.75 10.32 17.49
CA ASP A 84 -6.53 10.11 18.26
C ASP A 84 -5.39 9.57 17.42
N PRO A 85 -4.13 9.92 17.76
CA PRO A 85 -2.96 9.42 17.07
C PRO A 85 -2.83 7.89 17.12
N PHE A 86 -2.38 7.29 16.03
CA PHE A 86 -1.94 5.91 16.00
C PHE A 86 -0.62 5.75 16.76
N ARG A 87 -0.34 4.53 17.22
CA ARG A 87 1.02 4.11 17.63
C ARG A 87 1.55 3.14 16.60
N ILE A 88 2.65 3.51 15.92
CA ILE A 88 3.15 2.77 14.74
C ILE A 88 4.64 2.52 14.87
N ALA A 89 5.05 1.26 14.67
CA ALA A 89 6.45 0.89 14.67
C ALA A 89 6.80 -0.08 13.54
N PHE A 90 8.01 0.07 13.01
CA PHE A 90 8.58 -0.83 12.00
C PHE A 90 9.31 -1.99 12.67
N ASP A 91 9.04 -3.21 12.21
CA ASP A 91 9.73 -4.45 12.60
C ASP A 91 9.68 -4.77 14.12
N ARG A 92 8.78 -4.12 14.86
CA ARG A 92 8.57 -4.32 16.30
C ARG A 92 7.17 -3.88 16.72
N GLY A 93 6.74 -4.27 17.90
CA GLY A 93 5.53 -3.72 18.52
C GLY A 93 5.70 -2.24 18.89
N PRO A 94 4.66 -1.39 18.71
CA PRO A 94 4.72 0.02 19.04
C PRO A 94 4.65 0.27 20.55
N GLY A 95 5.48 1.20 21.03
CA GLY A 95 5.49 1.71 22.39
C GLY A 95 4.62 2.95 22.58
N ALA A 96 4.66 3.52 23.79
CA ALA A 96 3.88 4.72 24.12
C ALA A 96 4.33 5.97 23.32
N ASP A 97 5.62 6.06 22.99
CA ASP A 97 6.21 7.20 22.30
C ASP A 97 6.06 7.14 20.78
N ASP A 98 5.59 6.02 20.22
CA ASP A 98 5.42 5.82 18.77
C ASP A 98 4.11 6.46 18.23
N ARG A 99 3.71 7.60 18.80
CA ARG A 99 2.44 8.27 18.46
C ARG A 99 2.60 9.15 17.21
N ILE A 100 1.69 8.99 16.26
CA ILE A 100 1.63 9.80 15.05
C ILE A 100 0.18 10.02 14.61
N GLY A 101 -0.19 11.24 14.24
CA GLY A 101 -1.51 11.59 13.72
C GLY A 101 -1.58 11.42 12.21
N SER A 102 -1.56 12.54 11.48
CA SER A 102 -1.51 12.53 10.01
C SER A 102 -0.08 12.34 9.51
N PHE A 103 0.13 11.38 8.60
CA PHE A 103 1.48 11.02 8.16
C PHE A 103 1.51 10.42 6.74
N VAL A 104 2.71 10.29 6.19
CA VAL A 104 3.03 9.40 5.08
C VAL A 104 4.02 8.33 5.55
N SER A 105 3.80 7.09 5.13
CA SER A 105 4.79 6.02 5.28
C SER A 105 5.46 5.75 3.94
N GLY A 106 6.79 5.83 3.90
CA GLY A 106 7.56 5.38 2.74
C GLY A 106 7.55 3.85 2.63
N LEU A 107 8.02 3.34 1.48
CA LEU A 107 8.16 1.90 1.33
C LEU A 107 9.08 1.33 2.41
N HIS A 108 8.58 0.34 3.12
CA HIS A 108 9.33 -0.41 4.12
C HIS A 108 9.43 -1.89 3.70
N PRO A 109 10.63 -2.48 3.68
CA PRO A 109 10.78 -3.88 3.31
C PRO A 109 10.76 -4.80 4.53
N GLY A 110 9.86 -4.57 5.44
CA GLY A 110 9.57 -5.32 6.63
C GLY A 110 8.07 -5.24 6.94
N TYR A 111 7.68 -5.56 8.14
CA TYR A 111 6.31 -5.39 8.61
C TYR A 111 6.16 -4.09 9.42
N VAL A 112 4.92 -3.65 9.57
CA VAL A 112 4.56 -2.49 10.38
C VAL A 112 3.47 -2.91 11.34
N ASP A 113 3.69 -2.72 12.64
CA ASP A 113 2.66 -2.91 13.65
C ASP A 113 2.01 -1.56 13.96
N ILE A 114 0.69 -1.53 13.91
CA ILE A 114 -0.13 -0.36 14.11
C ILE A 114 -1.09 -0.65 15.27
N ALA A 115 -0.98 0.14 16.33
CA ALA A 115 -1.89 0.06 17.47
C ALA A 115 -2.78 1.30 17.53
N TYR A 116 -4.01 1.08 17.93
CA TYR A 116 -4.98 2.12 18.20
C TYR A 116 -5.73 1.81 19.50
N ASP A 117 -5.98 2.84 20.28
CA ASP A 117 -6.53 2.73 21.64
C ASP A 117 -7.98 3.25 21.74
N GLY A 118 -8.52 3.80 20.64
CA GLY A 118 -9.84 4.43 20.59
C GLY A 118 -10.43 4.47 19.18
N PRO A 119 -11.49 5.29 19.00
CA PRO A 119 -12.13 5.45 17.69
C PRO A 119 -11.13 5.88 16.62
N VAL A 120 -11.29 5.35 15.43
CA VAL A 120 -10.49 5.75 14.27
C VAL A 120 -11.38 6.54 13.32
N SER A 121 -10.96 7.74 12.96
CA SER A 121 -11.54 8.53 11.89
C SER A 121 -10.41 9.07 11.03
N CYS A 122 -10.31 8.62 9.79
CA CYS A 122 -9.24 9.04 8.88
C CYS A 122 -9.61 8.88 7.41
N LEU A 123 -8.83 9.55 6.57
CA LEU A 123 -8.80 9.31 5.13
C LEU A 123 -7.41 8.79 4.76
N GLN A 124 -7.38 7.66 4.07
CA GLN A 124 -6.17 7.06 3.53
C GLN A 124 -6.12 7.19 2.01
N ILE A 125 -4.99 7.65 1.49
CA ILE A 125 -4.67 7.69 0.07
C ILE A 125 -3.53 6.70 -0.16
N ASP A 126 -3.78 5.69 -0.97
CA ASP A 126 -2.80 4.66 -1.30
C ASP A 126 -2.10 5.01 -2.61
N LEU A 127 -0.91 5.57 -2.53
CA LEU A 127 -0.12 5.93 -3.70
C LEU A 127 0.75 4.76 -4.17
N THR A 128 0.95 4.65 -5.48
CA THR A 128 2.07 3.86 -6.01
C THR A 128 3.39 4.57 -5.71
N PRO A 129 4.55 3.90 -5.73
CA PRO A 129 5.83 4.59 -5.53
C PRO A 129 6.07 5.72 -6.53
N ILE A 130 5.65 5.54 -7.79
CA ILE A 130 5.71 6.59 -8.82
C ILE A 130 4.74 7.72 -8.47
N GLY A 131 3.51 7.38 -8.05
CA GLY A 131 2.53 8.35 -7.61
C GLY A 131 3.02 9.18 -6.43
N ALA A 132 3.64 8.55 -5.43
CA ALA A 132 4.21 9.23 -4.28
C ALA A 132 5.35 10.18 -4.68
N ARG A 133 6.25 9.75 -5.58
CA ARG A 133 7.34 10.60 -6.10
C ARG A 133 6.81 11.86 -6.78
N LEU A 134 5.73 11.75 -7.56
CA LEU A 134 5.06 12.89 -8.20
C LEU A 134 4.28 13.73 -7.18
N PHE A 135 3.59 13.08 -6.25
CA PHE A 135 2.77 13.73 -5.23
C PHE A 135 3.59 14.65 -4.34
N PHE A 136 4.71 14.15 -3.79
CA PHE A 136 5.56 14.91 -2.87
C PHE A 136 6.62 15.73 -3.60
N ARG A 137 6.95 15.42 -4.86
CA ARG A 137 8.03 16.07 -5.64
C ARG A 137 9.38 16.03 -4.95
N ARG A 138 9.63 15.00 -4.14
CA ARG A 138 10.85 14.79 -3.36
C ARG A 138 11.41 13.40 -3.62
N PRO A 139 12.72 13.18 -3.45
CA PRO A 139 13.31 11.85 -3.49
C PRO A 139 12.63 10.91 -2.51
N MET A 140 12.28 9.71 -2.96
CA MET A 140 11.64 8.72 -2.09
C MET A 140 12.56 8.18 -0.99
N THR A 141 13.86 8.47 -1.06
CA THR A 141 14.82 8.21 0.02
C THR A 141 14.52 9.01 1.30
N GLU A 142 13.86 10.15 1.20
CA GLU A 142 13.45 10.94 2.37
C GLU A 142 12.35 10.25 3.19
N PHE A 143 11.60 9.34 2.58
CA PHE A 143 10.48 8.62 3.19
C PHE A 143 10.81 7.17 3.52
N ALA A 144 11.84 6.59 2.89
CA ALA A 144 12.13 5.16 3.00
C ALA A 144 12.31 4.73 4.45
N THR A 145 11.56 3.69 4.87
CA THR A 145 11.55 3.15 6.24
C THR A 145 11.28 4.19 7.33
N ARG A 146 10.43 5.17 7.03
CA ARG A 146 10.10 6.27 7.95
C ARG A 146 8.62 6.60 7.89
N LEU A 147 8.10 7.05 9.03
CA LEU A 147 6.86 7.81 9.11
C LEU A 147 7.23 9.28 9.13
N VAL A 148 6.64 10.07 8.24
CA VAL A 148 6.88 11.51 8.16
C VAL A 148 5.56 12.22 8.43
N PRO A 149 5.46 13.03 9.49
CA PRO A 149 4.25 13.81 9.75
C PRO A 149 3.89 14.71 8.56
N LEU A 150 2.61 14.84 8.25
CA LEU A 150 2.20 15.67 7.11
C LEU A 150 2.55 17.16 7.31
N ASP A 151 2.63 17.62 8.54
CA ASP A 151 3.01 19.00 8.87
C ASP A 151 4.46 19.34 8.54
N ASP A 152 5.35 18.32 8.52
CA ASP A 152 6.78 18.50 8.19
C ASP A 152 7.03 18.83 6.71
N PHE A 153 6.01 18.65 5.86
CA PHE A 153 6.14 18.98 4.44
C PHE A 153 6.10 20.47 4.16
N HIS A 154 5.54 21.30 5.07
CA HIS A 154 5.30 22.71 4.86
C HIS A 154 4.57 23.03 3.54
N ASP A 155 3.74 22.09 3.07
CA ASP A 155 2.97 22.17 1.83
C ASP A 155 1.59 22.78 2.10
N HIS A 156 1.36 23.97 1.58
CA HIS A 156 0.09 24.68 1.76
C HIS A 156 -1.11 23.87 1.23
N GLY A 157 -0.92 23.17 0.09
CA GLY A 157 -1.99 22.35 -0.50
C GLY A 157 -2.38 21.15 0.39
N LEU A 158 -1.39 20.53 1.09
CA LEU A 158 -1.69 19.46 2.05
C LEU A 158 -2.40 20.00 3.29
N LYS A 159 -2.02 21.18 3.79
CA LYS A 159 -2.72 21.82 4.91
C LYS A 159 -4.16 22.16 4.55
N GLU A 160 -4.37 22.73 3.35
CA GLU A 160 -5.72 23.03 2.85
C GLU A 160 -6.55 21.75 2.66
N LEU A 161 -5.94 20.67 2.13
CA LEU A 161 -6.60 19.37 2.01
C LEU A 161 -7.04 18.86 3.38
N SER A 162 -6.14 18.82 4.36
CA SER A 162 -6.43 18.33 5.72
C SER A 162 -7.58 19.14 6.38
N ALA A 163 -7.58 20.45 6.24
CA ALA A 163 -8.66 21.29 6.74
C ALA A 163 -10.02 20.97 6.09
N LYS A 164 -10.06 20.91 4.74
CA LYS A 164 -11.29 20.57 4.00
C LYS A 164 -11.82 19.17 4.32
N LEU A 165 -10.93 18.22 4.54
CA LEU A 165 -11.32 16.86 4.92
C LEU A 165 -11.85 16.80 6.35
N GLY A 166 -11.31 17.61 7.26
CA GLY A 166 -11.80 17.73 8.63
C GLY A 166 -13.20 18.35 8.71
N ASP A 167 -13.46 19.36 7.86
CA ASP A 167 -14.77 20.05 7.79
C ASP A 167 -15.85 19.23 7.06
N ALA A 168 -15.47 18.20 6.31
CA ALA A 168 -16.42 17.39 5.53
C ALA A 168 -17.34 16.56 6.44
N ALA A 169 -18.65 16.69 6.24
CA ALA A 169 -19.66 16.04 7.07
C ALA A 169 -19.80 14.53 6.82
N THR A 170 -19.42 14.05 5.63
CA THR A 170 -19.60 12.65 5.23
C THR A 170 -18.34 12.04 4.62
N ARG A 171 -18.24 10.72 4.68
CA ARG A 171 -17.15 9.97 3.99
C ARG A 171 -17.16 10.21 2.50
N SER A 172 -18.30 10.15 1.86
CA SER A 172 -18.45 10.42 0.42
C SER A 172 -17.93 11.81 0.04
N GLU A 173 -18.16 12.80 0.89
CA GLU A 173 -17.62 14.15 0.68
C GLU A 173 -16.10 14.18 0.83
N ARG A 174 -15.54 13.53 1.84
CA ARG A 174 -14.08 13.35 2.00
C ARG A 174 -13.45 12.70 0.77
N LEU A 175 -14.06 11.63 0.26
CA LEU A 175 -13.59 10.96 -0.96
C LEU A 175 -13.60 11.90 -2.16
N ARG A 176 -14.69 12.66 -2.37
CA ARG A 176 -14.81 13.61 -3.48
C ARG A 176 -13.75 14.73 -3.39
N ILE A 177 -13.50 15.26 -2.20
CA ILE A 177 -12.45 16.27 -1.96
C ILE A 177 -11.07 15.70 -2.30
N ALA A 178 -10.77 14.47 -1.84
CA ALA A 178 -9.51 13.81 -2.08
C ALA A 178 -9.26 13.53 -3.58
N VAL A 179 -10.27 13.03 -4.31
CA VAL A 179 -10.18 12.81 -5.77
C VAL A 179 -9.86 14.12 -6.48
N ALA A 180 -10.62 15.17 -6.24
CA ALA A 180 -10.41 16.47 -6.87
C ALA A 180 -9.01 17.06 -6.55
N PHE A 181 -8.50 16.82 -5.35
CA PHE A 181 -7.14 17.22 -4.98
C PHE A 181 -6.08 16.42 -5.73
N LEU A 182 -6.23 15.09 -5.81
CA LEU A 182 -5.31 14.20 -6.52
C LEU A 182 -5.26 14.51 -8.02
N GLU A 183 -6.39 14.76 -8.65
CA GLU A 183 -6.46 15.17 -10.05
C GLU A 183 -5.66 16.44 -10.30
N ARG A 184 -5.88 17.48 -9.52
CA ARG A 184 -5.12 18.75 -9.65
C ARG A 184 -3.63 18.56 -9.38
N ARG A 185 -3.27 17.66 -8.44
CA ARG A 185 -1.88 17.48 -8.02
C ARG A 185 -1.08 16.58 -8.93
N LEU A 186 -1.70 15.56 -9.52
CA LEU A 186 -1.01 14.50 -10.27
C LEU A 186 -1.22 14.56 -11.78
N LEU A 187 -2.39 14.98 -12.24
CA LEU A 187 -2.66 15.00 -13.68
C LEU A 187 -1.78 16.02 -14.41
N GLY A 188 -1.30 15.62 -15.58
CA GLY A 188 -0.44 16.46 -16.43
C GLY A 188 1.04 16.47 -16.01
N GLN A 189 1.43 15.81 -14.93
CA GLN A 189 2.83 15.67 -14.58
C GLN A 189 3.55 14.64 -15.46
N ALA A 190 4.82 14.91 -15.78
CA ALA A 190 5.65 13.98 -16.53
C ALA A 190 6.18 12.87 -15.61
N ILE A 191 5.92 11.63 -16.01
CA ILE A 191 6.51 10.46 -15.35
C ILE A 191 7.91 10.25 -15.93
N ASP A 192 8.91 10.03 -15.07
CA ASP A 192 10.24 9.60 -15.52
C ASP A 192 10.13 8.27 -16.27
N PRO A 193 10.42 8.22 -17.58
CA PRO A 193 10.25 7.02 -18.37
C PRO A 193 11.16 5.88 -17.95
N LYS A 194 12.32 6.18 -17.34
CA LYS A 194 13.27 5.18 -16.86
C LYS A 194 12.79 4.56 -15.54
N ALA A 195 12.25 5.38 -14.64
CA ALA A 195 11.57 4.86 -13.45
C ALA A 195 10.37 4.01 -13.84
N ALA A 196 9.53 4.47 -14.76
CA ALA A 196 8.39 3.71 -15.26
C ALA A 196 8.80 2.36 -15.90
N PHE A 197 9.89 2.34 -16.66
CA PHE A 197 10.44 1.12 -17.25
C PHE A 197 10.87 0.10 -16.18
N VAL A 198 11.70 0.53 -15.22
CA VAL A 198 12.18 -0.32 -14.13
C VAL A 198 11.02 -0.85 -13.29
N TRP A 199 10.09 0.02 -12.92
CA TRP A 199 8.89 -0.34 -12.18
C TRP A 199 8.05 -1.38 -12.91
N SER A 200 7.73 -1.11 -14.17
CA SER A 200 6.93 -2.01 -15.00
C SER A 200 7.59 -3.37 -15.21
N ALA A 201 8.91 -3.41 -15.40
CA ALA A 201 9.66 -4.67 -15.56
C ALA A 201 9.60 -5.53 -14.30
N ILE A 202 9.83 -4.93 -13.12
CA ILE A 202 9.76 -5.64 -11.84
C ILE A 202 8.34 -6.14 -11.57
N ARG A 203 7.33 -5.32 -11.81
CA ARG A 203 5.93 -5.68 -11.58
C ARG A 203 5.44 -6.79 -12.51
N ARG A 204 5.64 -6.64 -13.83
CA ARG A 204 5.22 -7.65 -14.83
C ARG A 204 5.90 -8.99 -14.64
N SER A 205 7.17 -8.99 -14.25
CA SER A 205 7.91 -10.23 -13.96
C SER A 205 7.61 -10.81 -12.59
N ARG A 206 6.77 -10.14 -11.77
CA ARG A 206 6.54 -10.53 -10.37
C ARG A 206 7.86 -10.71 -9.60
N GLY A 207 8.83 -9.83 -9.88
CA GLY A 207 10.15 -9.82 -9.25
C GLY A 207 11.14 -10.88 -9.72
N THR A 208 10.86 -11.60 -10.81
CA THR A 208 11.80 -12.59 -11.37
C THR A 208 12.77 -11.99 -12.39
N VAL A 209 12.60 -10.73 -12.79
CA VAL A 209 13.48 -10.04 -13.75
C VAL A 209 14.92 -9.97 -13.23
N ARG A 210 15.88 -10.27 -14.11
CA ARG A 210 17.30 -10.10 -13.80
C ARG A 210 17.68 -8.63 -13.84
N ILE A 211 18.17 -8.11 -12.72
CA ILE A 211 18.53 -6.69 -12.60
C ILE A 211 19.67 -6.33 -13.57
N ASP A 212 20.59 -7.26 -13.85
CA ASP A 212 21.65 -7.05 -14.84
C ASP A 212 21.09 -6.72 -16.22
N ARG A 213 20.03 -7.44 -16.66
CA ARG A 213 19.37 -7.15 -17.91
C ARG A 213 18.77 -5.74 -17.96
N LEU A 214 18.15 -5.31 -16.85
CA LEU A 214 17.64 -3.92 -16.78
C LEU A 214 18.76 -2.89 -16.87
N THR A 215 19.94 -3.17 -16.33
CA THR A 215 21.08 -2.27 -16.46
C THR A 215 21.61 -2.22 -17.88
N GLU A 216 21.65 -3.35 -18.58
CA GLU A 216 22.03 -3.47 -19.99
C GLU A 216 21.05 -2.70 -20.90
N ASP A 217 19.75 -2.95 -20.73
CA ASP A 217 18.68 -2.30 -21.51
C ASP A 217 18.70 -0.77 -21.39
N LEU A 218 19.12 -0.23 -20.25
CA LEU A 218 19.23 1.21 -20.01
C LEU A 218 20.63 1.80 -20.28
N GLY A 219 21.63 0.96 -20.59
CA GLY A 219 23.03 1.39 -20.72
C GLY A 219 23.58 1.97 -19.40
N TRP A 220 23.20 1.41 -18.25
CA TRP A 220 23.57 1.91 -16.93
C TRP A 220 24.50 0.98 -16.17
N SER A 221 25.35 1.56 -15.33
CA SER A 221 26.04 0.79 -14.30
C SER A 221 25.06 0.36 -13.19
N ARG A 222 25.41 -0.74 -12.48
CA ARG A 222 24.64 -1.19 -11.31
C ARG A 222 24.50 -0.08 -10.24
N LYS A 223 25.57 0.73 -10.05
CA LYS A 223 25.57 1.85 -9.10
C LYS A 223 24.54 2.92 -9.50
N ARG A 224 24.53 3.31 -10.80
CA ARG A 224 23.54 4.28 -11.34
C ARG A 224 22.12 3.78 -11.20
N MET A 225 21.86 2.53 -11.55
CA MET A 225 20.57 1.88 -11.41
C MET A 225 20.09 1.89 -9.95
N ALA A 226 20.95 1.51 -9.02
CA ALA A 226 20.62 1.50 -7.60
C ALA A 226 20.33 2.90 -7.03
N ALA A 227 21.08 3.91 -7.45
CA ALA A 227 20.87 5.30 -7.04
C ALA A 227 19.54 5.84 -7.56
N HIS A 228 19.26 5.62 -8.87
CA HIS A 228 18.02 6.04 -9.52
C HIS A 228 16.78 5.36 -8.89
N ALA A 229 16.85 4.06 -8.63
CA ALA A 229 15.74 3.35 -8.01
C ALA A 229 15.50 3.80 -6.56
N ARG A 230 16.54 4.13 -5.81
CA ARG A 230 16.36 4.71 -4.45
C ARG A 230 15.69 6.08 -4.52
N ASP A 231 16.10 6.93 -5.47
CA ASP A 231 15.47 8.24 -5.67
C ASP A 231 13.99 8.10 -6.05
N ALA A 232 13.69 7.23 -7.01
CA ALA A 232 12.34 7.06 -7.54
C ALA A 232 11.39 6.28 -6.62
N PHE A 233 11.89 5.30 -5.83
CA PHE A 233 11.07 4.33 -5.11
C PHE A 233 11.43 4.18 -3.61
N GLY A 234 12.52 4.78 -3.15
CA GLY A 234 13.04 4.57 -1.79
C GLY A 234 13.81 3.25 -1.59
N MET A 235 13.87 2.38 -2.60
CA MET A 235 14.50 1.05 -2.51
C MET A 235 15.40 0.74 -3.70
N THR A 236 16.34 -0.21 -3.50
CA THR A 236 17.12 -0.75 -4.63
C THR A 236 16.28 -1.68 -5.51
N PRO A 237 16.61 -1.85 -6.80
CA PRO A 237 15.85 -2.73 -7.70
C PRO A 237 15.79 -4.17 -7.19
N LYS A 238 16.89 -4.68 -6.60
CA LYS A 238 16.93 -6.01 -6.01
C LYS A 238 15.93 -6.18 -4.86
N ARG A 239 15.80 -5.15 -4.02
CA ARG A 239 14.86 -5.16 -2.88
C ARG A 239 13.42 -5.08 -3.36
N LEU A 240 13.15 -4.21 -4.35
CA LEU A 240 11.84 -4.14 -5.01
C LEU A 240 11.46 -5.49 -5.64
N ALA A 241 12.39 -6.15 -6.34
CA ALA A 241 12.15 -7.47 -6.94
C ALA A 241 11.84 -8.54 -5.86
N ARG A 242 12.51 -8.51 -4.70
CA ARG A 242 12.20 -9.41 -3.59
C ARG A 242 10.80 -9.17 -3.02
N VAL A 243 10.41 -7.91 -2.80
CA VAL A 243 9.06 -7.56 -2.35
C VAL A 243 8.02 -8.00 -3.39
N ALA A 244 8.29 -7.84 -4.70
CA ALA A 244 7.39 -8.30 -5.77
C ALA A 244 7.16 -9.81 -5.75
N ARG A 245 8.22 -10.60 -5.53
CA ARG A 245 8.10 -12.07 -5.39
C ARG A 245 7.30 -12.46 -4.15
N PHE A 246 7.57 -11.79 -3.03
CA PHE A 246 6.84 -12.01 -1.79
C PHE A 246 5.35 -11.70 -1.95
N GLN A 247 5.01 -10.57 -2.55
CA GLN A 247 3.62 -10.20 -2.84
C GLN A 247 2.93 -11.26 -3.74
N HIS A 248 3.63 -11.75 -4.76
CA HIS A 248 3.10 -12.82 -5.59
C HIS A 248 2.86 -14.12 -4.80
N ALA A 249 3.74 -14.46 -3.85
CA ALA A 249 3.54 -15.62 -2.98
C ALA A 249 2.33 -15.43 -2.06
N ILE A 250 2.10 -14.22 -1.55
CA ILE A 250 0.89 -13.85 -0.79
C ILE A 250 -0.37 -14.03 -1.64
N ASP A 251 -0.39 -13.54 -2.89
CA ASP A 251 -1.54 -13.67 -3.79
C ASP A 251 -1.90 -15.14 -4.04
N LEU A 252 -0.89 -15.98 -4.31
CA LEU A 252 -1.11 -17.41 -4.51
C LEU A 252 -1.63 -18.09 -3.23
N ALA A 253 -1.08 -17.73 -2.08
CA ALA A 253 -1.52 -18.30 -0.81
C ALA A 253 -2.94 -17.89 -0.46
N GLN A 254 -3.34 -16.65 -0.77
CA GLN A 254 -4.70 -16.14 -0.52
C GLN A 254 -5.75 -16.75 -1.43
N SER A 255 -5.38 -17.14 -2.65
CA SER A 255 -6.29 -17.80 -3.59
C SER A 255 -6.55 -19.28 -3.26
N ALA A 256 -5.78 -19.88 -2.36
CA ALA A 256 -5.89 -21.27 -1.96
C ALA A 256 -6.53 -21.41 -0.57
N GLN A 257 -7.42 -22.41 -0.40
CA GLN A 257 -7.95 -22.74 0.92
C GLN A 257 -6.85 -23.30 1.86
N ARG A 258 -5.95 -24.08 1.31
CA ARG A 258 -4.76 -24.65 1.99
C ARG A 258 -3.54 -24.42 1.11
N PRO A 259 -2.70 -23.41 1.42
CA PRO A 259 -1.54 -23.10 0.60
C PRO A 259 -0.50 -24.23 0.62
N ASP A 260 -0.09 -24.67 -0.57
CA ASP A 260 1.09 -25.52 -0.75
C ASP A 260 2.34 -24.61 -0.82
N TRP A 261 3.01 -24.46 0.30
CA TRP A 261 4.16 -23.55 0.40
C TRP A 261 5.37 -23.98 -0.43
N ALA A 262 5.53 -25.29 -0.70
CA ALA A 262 6.60 -25.79 -1.57
C ALA A 262 6.29 -25.44 -3.04
N GLY A 263 5.06 -25.69 -3.48
CA GLY A 263 4.59 -25.30 -4.82
C GLY A 263 4.61 -23.79 -5.03
N ILE A 264 4.19 -23.01 -4.03
CA ILE A 264 4.25 -21.53 -4.08
C ILE A 264 5.71 -21.05 -4.18
N ALA A 265 6.63 -21.63 -3.42
CA ALA A 265 8.05 -21.28 -3.52
C ALA A 265 8.59 -21.50 -4.94
N ALA A 266 8.28 -22.65 -5.54
CA ALA A 266 8.67 -22.96 -6.92
C ALA A 266 8.02 -21.98 -7.93
N ALA A 267 6.71 -21.73 -7.83
CA ALA A 267 5.98 -20.81 -8.71
C ALA A 267 6.49 -19.37 -8.63
N CYS A 268 6.97 -18.93 -7.46
CA CYS A 268 7.53 -17.60 -7.23
C CYS A 268 9.05 -17.51 -7.46
N ASN A 269 9.68 -18.57 -8.04
CA ASN A 269 11.11 -18.61 -8.33
C ASN A 269 12.00 -18.40 -7.08
N TYR A 270 11.60 -18.98 -5.95
CA TYR A 270 12.48 -19.18 -4.80
C TYR A 270 13.32 -20.45 -5.02
N SER A 271 14.55 -20.47 -4.52
CA SER A 271 15.43 -21.64 -4.64
C SER A 271 14.86 -22.88 -3.92
N ASP A 272 14.17 -22.64 -2.83
CA ASP A 272 13.57 -23.65 -1.97
C ASP A 272 12.53 -23.00 -1.02
N GLN A 273 11.78 -23.83 -0.30
CA GLN A 273 10.82 -23.36 0.69
C GLN A 273 11.48 -22.59 1.85
N ALA A 274 12.70 -22.93 2.24
CA ALA A 274 13.41 -22.23 3.32
C ALA A 274 13.75 -20.79 2.91
N HIS A 275 14.04 -20.55 1.62
CA HIS A 275 14.23 -19.20 1.10
C HIS A 275 12.93 -18.39 1.17
N LEU A 276 11.77 -18.97 0.82
CA LEU A 276 10.46 -18.34 0.99
C LEU A 276 10.19 -18.01 2.46
N VAL A 277 10.45 -18.93 3.39
CA VAL A 277 10.27 -18.72 4.84
C VAL A 277 11.13 -17.57 5.35
N ARG A 278 12.38 -17.44 4.88
CA ARG A 278 13.25 -16.29 5.23
C ARG A 278 12.66 -14.96 4.77
N ASP A 279 12.12 -14.91 3.54
CA ASP A 279 11.47 -13.69 3.04
C ASP A 279 10.16 -13.39 3.81
N PHE A 280 9.37 -14.40 4.19
CA PHE A 280 8.20 -14.22 5.05
C PHE A 280 8.56 -13.63 6.41
N ASN A 281 9.55 -14.20 7.09
CA ASN A 281 10.00 -13.65 8.37
C ASN A 281 10.51 -12.20 8.23
N ALA A 282 11.20 -11.88 7.13
CA ALA A 282 11.71 -10.54 6.88
C ALA A 282 10.61 -9.54 6.54
N PHE A 283 9.57 -9.95 5.79
CA PHE A 283 8.57 -9.04 5.21
C PHE A 283 7.23 -9.04 5.94
N ALA A 284 6.93 -10.10 6.70
CA ALA A 284 5.70 -10.24 7.48
C ALA A 284 5.96 -10.40 8.99
N GLY A 285 7.21 -10.57 9.43
CA GLY A 285 7.55 -10.80 10.84
C GLY A 285 7.05 -12.14 11.40
N GLU A 286 6.66 -13.07 10.53
CA GLU A 286 6.09 -14.36 10.92
C GLU A 286 6.33 -15.41 9.84
N THR A 287 6.12 -16.68 10.19
CA THR A 287 6.24 -17.79 9.22
C THR A 287 5.00 -17.86 8.30
N PRO A 288 5.13 -18.47 7.10
CA PRO A 288 3.99 -18.68 6.19
C PRO A 288 2.79 -19.38 6.85
N ALA A 289 3.05 -20.39 7.67
CA ALA A 289 2.00 -21.14 8.36
C ALA A 289 1.25 -20.27 9.38
N ARG A 290 1.98 -19.45 10.16
CA ARG A 290 1.39 -18.54 11.14
C ARG A 290 0.57 -17.44 10.46
N TRP A 291 1.09 -16.87 9.39
CA TRP A 291 0.39 -15.89 8.57
C TRP A 291 -0.92 -16.45 8.01
N SER A 292 -0.87 -17.66 7.44
CA SER A 292 -2.05 -18.35 6.90
C SER A 292 -3.13 -18.57 7.96
N PHE A 293 -2.73 -19.05 9.14
CA PHE A 293 -3.64 -19.27 10.26
C PHE A 293 -4.32 -17.97 10.72
N ARG A 294 -3.53 -16.90 10.89
CA ARG A 294 -4.03 -15.57 11.28
C ARG A 294 -5.03 -15.03 10.26
N THR A 295 -4.68 -15.11 8.96
CA THR A 295 -5.53 -14.63 7.87
C THR A 295 -6.84 -15.42 7.77
N GLN A 296 -6.81 -16.76 8.00
CA GLN A 296 -8.01 -17.57 8.03
C GLN A 296 -8.94 -17.21 9.20
N LEU A 297 -8.38 -16.98 10.40
CA LEU A 297 -9.14 -16.51 11.56
C LEU A 297 -9.81 -15.17 11.31
N GLN A 298 -9.10 -14.23 10.66
CA GLN A 298 -9.66 -12.93 10.30
C GLN A 298 -10.83 -13.08 9.32
N ARG A 299 -10.69 -13.90 8.28
CA ARG A 299 -11.78 -14.18 7.32
C ARG A 299 -12.99 -14.84 7.98
N ALA A 300 -12.79 -15.77 8.90
CA ALA A 300 -13.88 -16.42 9.62
C ALA A 300 -14.71 -15.40 10.43
N LYS A 301 -14.06 -14.50 11.16
CA LYS A 301 -14.72 -13.43 11.92
C LYS A 301 -15.53 -12.48 11.02
N GLN A 302 -15.02 -12.15 9.83
CA GLN A 302 -15.75 -11.30 8.87
C GLN A 302 -17.04 -11.95 8.36
N ASN A 303 -17.01 -13.27 8.09
CA ASN A 303 -18.19 -14.00 7.63
C ASN A 303 -19.27 -14.10 8.71
N ASP A 304 -18.88 -14.25 9.98
CA ASP A 304 -19.82 -14.31 11.11
C ASP A 304 -20.54 -12.97 11.32
N ASN A 305 -19.85 -11.85 11.13
CA ASN A 305 -20.43 -10.51 11.29
C ASN A 305 -21.38 -10.11 10.14
N THR A 306 -21.12 -10.58 8.93
CA THR A 306 -22.01 -10.33 7.79
C THR A 306 -23.28 -11.19 7.82
N GLY A 307 -23.28 -12.30 8.57
CA GLY A 307 -24.44 -13.19 8.72
C GLY A 307 -25.49 -12.71 9.73
N GLN A 308 -25.18 -11.76 10.61
CA GLN A 308 -26.11 -11.27 11.65
C GLN A 308 -26.95 -10.05 11.23
N GLY A 309 -26.80 -9.55 10.00
CA GLY A 309 -27.46 -8.35 9.47
C GLY A 309 -28.71 -8.59 8.59
N ALA A 310 -29.30 -9.77 8.58
CA ALA A 310 -30.58 -9.99 7.89
C ALA A 310 -31.75 -9.71 8.85
N PRO A 311 -32.56 -8.65 8.64
CA PRO A 311 -33.77 -8.45 9.41
C PRO A 311 -34.82 -9.50 8.98
N GLY A 312 -35.38 -10.21 9.97
CA GLY A 312 -36.57 -10.99 9.83
C GLY A 312 -37.82 -10.09 9.64
#